data_f79814a6ccd71b99b33d0aa2c1c69606
#
_entry.id   f79814a6ccd71b99b33d0aa2c1c69606
#
_cell.length_a   1.000
_cell.length_b   1.000
_cell.length_c   1.000
_cell.angle_alpha   90.00
_cell.angle_beta   90.00
_cell.angle_gamma   90.00
#
_symmetry.space_group_name_H-M   'P 1'
#
loop_
_entity.id
_entity.type
_entity.pdbx_description
1 polymer ?
#
loop_
_entity_poly.entity_id
_entity_poly.type
_entity_poly.pdbx_seq_one_letter_code
_entity_poly.pdbx_strand_id
1 'polypeptide(L)'
;SMPQLITTDIDKPVTHCELTLRSDEWMTAFMMSPEQRSESLGLVDNPEGIEQISERAILLTHSDATYRELREAEDLILNQLPLAGDASECDFDHMIDYILKLNQTLQKRKSEIVLLRRQINEQQESIKTQILENAELAKKIEALTNIEHRMKSRPKATEPEVSP
;
A
#
# COMPACT_ATOMS: atom_id res chain seq x y z
N SER A 1 -55.34 -40.00 4.97
CA SER A 1 -54.26 -39.12 5.41
C SER A 1 -53.53 -38.60 4.18
N MET A 2 -53.63 -37.32 3.93
CA MET A 2 -52.87 -36.68 2.85
C MET A 2 -51.40 -36.63 3.27
N PRO A 3 -50.49 -37.04 2.39
CA PRO A 3 -49.08 -36.80 2.64
C PRO A 3 -48.87 -35.30 2.75
N GLN A 4 -48.31 -34.85 3.85
CA GLN A 4 -47.82 -33.49 3.95
C GLN A 4 -46.80 -33.33 2.84
N LEU A 5 -47.11 -32.50 1.86
CA LEU A 5 -46.13 -31.94 0.99
C LEU A 5 -45.11 -31.24 1.87
N ILE A 6 -43.94 -31.87 1.98
CA ILE A 6 -42.76 -31.18 2.47
C ILE A 6 -42.52 -30.08 1.45
N THR A 7 -43.05 -28.90 1.72
CA THR A 7 -42.59 -27.72 1.01
C THR A 7 -41.13 -27.55 1.42
N THR A 8 -40.25 -28.14 0.61
CA THR A 8 -38.88 -27.68 0.61
C THR A 8 -38.96 -26.17 0.41
N ASP A 9 -38.51 -25.43 1.38
CA ASP A 9 -38.37 -23.98 1.32
C ASP A 9 -37.39 -23.63 0.20
N ILE A 10 -37.80 -23.80 -1.04
CA ILE A 10 -37.04 -23.46 -2.25
C ILE A 10 -36.87 -21.92 -2.33
N ASP A 11 -37.71 -21.17 -1.61
CA ASP A 11 -37.77 -19.71 -1.60
C ASP A 11 -37.05 -19.04 -0.40
N LYS A 12 -36.46 -19.79 0.53
CA LYS A 12 -35.59 -19.18 1.53
C LYS A 12 -34.27 -18.82 0.88
N PRO A 13 -33.90 -17.54 0.84
CA PRO A 13 -32.56 -17.17 0.40
C PRO A 13 -31.56 -17.93 1.27
N VAL A 14 -30.63 -18.64 0.63
CA VAL A 14 -29.51 -19.27 1.31
C VAL A 14 -28.83 -18.18 2.13
N THR A 15 -28.87 -18.32 3.44
CA THR A 15 -28.18 -17.35 4.29
C THR A 15 -26.68 -17.48 4.00
N HIS A 16 -25.98 -16.37 3.95
CA HIS A 16 -24.52 -16.36 3.72
C HIS A 16 -23.78 -17.25 4.74
N CYS A 17 -24.38 -17.49 5.93
CA CYS A 17 -23.85 -18.40 6.94
C CYS A 17 -23.87 -19.88 6.54
N GLU A 18 -24.70 -20.25 5.58
CA GLU A 18 -24.75 -21.62 5.04
C GLU A 18 -23.69 -21.85 3.96
N LEU A 19 -23.05 -20.79 3.49
CA LEU A 19 -21.93 -20.88 2.58
C LEU A 19 -20.69 -21.23 3.41
N THR A 20 -20.33 -22.49 3.43
CA THR A 20 -19.03 -22.90 3.92
C THR A 20 -18.00 -22.60 2.83
N LEU A 21 -17.34 -21.45 2.92
CA LEU A 21 -16.08 -21.28 2.26
C LEU A 21 -15.12 -22.28 2.90
N ARG A 22 -14.67 -23.24 2.11
CA ARG A 22 -13.70 -24.21 2.62
C ARG A 22 -12.44 -23.45 2.99
N SER A 23 -11.95 -23.68 4.20
CA SER A 23 -10.70 -23.08 4.67
C SER A 23 -9.54 -23.37 3.72
N ASP A 24 -9.56 -24.50 3.02
CA ASP A 24 -8.59 -24.91 2.03
C ASP A 24 -8.57 -23.99 0.80
N GLU A 25 -9.72 -23.59 0.29
CA GLU A 25 -9.84 -22.66 -0.86
C GLU A 25 -9.30 -21.30 -0.48
N TRP A 26 -9.54 -20.90 0.74
CA TRP A 26 -9.08 -19.63 1.27
C TRP A 26 -7.56 -19.59 1.46
N MET A 27 -7.00 -20.61 2.06
CA MET A 27 -5.55 -20.73 2.20
C MET A 27 -4.86 -20.85 0.84
N THR A 28 -5.48 -21.52 -0.12
CA THR A 28 -4.99 -21.64 -1.48
C THR A 28 -4.89 -20.27 -2.16
N ALA A 29 -5.85 -19.37 -1.94
CA ALA A 29 -5.82 -18.03 -2.51
C ALA A 29 -4.59 -17.21 -2.05
N PHE A 30 -4.18 -17.36 -0.80
CA PHE A 30 -2.97 -16.70 -0.28
C PHE A 30 -1.66 -17.26 -0.84
N MET A 31 -1.67 -18.52 -1.25
CA MET A 31 -0.49 -19.22 -1.76
C MET A 31 -0.40 -19.24 -3.28
N MET A 32 -1.36 -18.66 -3.97
CA MET A 32 -1.37 -18.59 -5.43
C MET A 32 -0.23 -17.74 -5.96
N SER A 33 0.38 -18.22 -7.06
CA SER A 33 1.26 -17.38 -7.87
C SER A 33 0.47 -16.24 -8.53
N PRO A 34 1.12 -15.16 -8.97
CA PRO A 34 0.44 -14.09 -9.71
C PRO A 34 -0.32 -14.59 -10.94
N GLU A 35 0.22 -15.58 -11.66
CA GLU A 35 -0.41 -16.19 -12.83
C GLU A 35 -1.67 -16.97 -12.46
N GLN A 36 -1.61 -17.80 -11.43
CA GLN A 36 -2.75 -18.56 -10.92
C GLN A 36 -3.86 -17.64 -10.44
N ARG A 37 -3.48 -16.56 -9.75
CA ARG A 37 -4.44 -15.56 -9.27
C ARG A 37 -5.11 -14.82 -10.41
N SER A 38 -4.39 -14.42 -11.43
CA SER A 38 -4.93 -13.78 -12.62
C SER A 38 -5.93 -14.69 -13.34
N GLU A 39 -5.62 -15.97 -13.47
CA GLU A 39 -6.51 -16.95 -14.05
C GLU A 39 -7.79 -17.13 -13.23
N SER A 40 -7.66 -17.27 -11.92
CA SER A 40 -8.80 -17.40 -11.00
C SER A 40 -9.68 -16.13 -10.99
N LEU A 41 -9.09 -14.95 -11.05
CA LEU A 41 -9.80 -13.69 -11.17
C LEU A 41 -10.59 -13.59 -12.48
N GLY A 42 -10.07 -14.13 -13.57
CA GLY A 42 -10.77 -14.18 -14.85
C GLY A 42 -12.06 -15.00 -14.78
N LEU A 43 -12.10 -16.04 -13.94
CA LEU A 43 -13.30 -16.86 -13.74
C LEU A 43 -14.40 -16.14 -12.93
N VAL A 44 -14.06 -15.14 -12.16
CA VAL A 44 -14.97 -14.33 -11.34
C VAL A 44 -14.94 -12.85 -11.72
N ASP A 45 -14.71 -12.55 -12.98
CA ASP A 45 -14.63 -11.19 -13.50
C ASP A 45 -15.96 -10.43 -13.33
N ASN A 46 -17.08 -11.11 -13.55
CA ASN A 46 -18.42 -10.60 -13.27
C ASN A 46 -19.07 -11.48 -12.19
N PRO A 47 -18.74 -11.29 -10.92
CA PRO A 47 -19.19 -12.19 -9.87
C PRO A 47 -20.71 -12.10 -9.69
N GLU A 48 -21.34 -13.25 -9.68
CA GLU A 48 -22.76 -13.40 -9.40
C GLU A 48 -22.96 -14.20 -8.11
N GLY A 49 -23.72 -13.63 -7.20
CA GLY A 49 -24.02 -14.27 -5.92
C GLY A 49 -22.90 -14.14 -4.89
N ILE A 50 -23.24 -14.47 -3.67
CA ILE A 50 -22.39 -14.28 -2.49
C ILE A 50 -21.06 -15.04 -2.60
N GLU A 51 -21.11 -16.27 -3.10
CA GLU A 51 -19.92 -17.12 -3.21
C GLU A 51 -18.87 -16.53 -4.15
N GLN A 52 -19.28 -16.14 -5.36
CA GLN A 52 -18.36 -15.55 -6.35
C GLN A 52 -17.87 -14.15 -5.94
N ILE A 53 -18.74 -13.36 -5.33
CA ILE A 53 -18.35 -12.04 -4.80
C ILE A 53 -17.32 -12.20 -3.71
N SER A 54 -17.51 -13.14 -2.79
CA SER A 54 -16.56 -13.44 -1.73
C SER A 54 -15.23 -13.94 -2.28
N GLU A 55 -15.27 -14.85 -3.24
CA GLU A 55 -14.08 -15.37 -3.90
C GLU A 55 -13.28 -14.26 -4.58
N ARG A 56 -13.93 -13.39 -5.33
CA ARG A 56 -13.28 -12.24 -5.94
C ARG A 56 -12.65 -11.31 -4.92
N ALA A 57 -13.38 -10.98 -3.85
CA ALA A 57 -12.86 -10.12 -2.79
C ALA A 57 -11.62 -10.72 -2.12
N ILE A 58 -11.61 -12.03 -1.88
CA ILE A 58 -10.45 -12.74 -1.31
C ILE A 58 -9.27 -12.71 -2.29
N LEU A 59 -9.51 -13.02 -3.57
CA LEU A 59 -8.46 -13.02 -4.59
C LEU A 59 -7.82 -11.64 -4.80
N LEU A 60 -8.61 -10.57 -4.68
CA LEU A 60 -8.12 -9.20 -4.81
C LEU A 60 -7.37 -8.70 -3.55
N THR A 61 -7.55 -9.35 -2.41
CA THR A 61 -6.94 -8.94 -1.14
C THR A 61 -5.63 -9.70 -0.92
N HIS A 62 -4.54 -9.16 -1.44
CA HIS A 62 -3.20 -9.73 -1.28
C HIS A 62 -2.12 -8.64 -1.24
N SER A 63 -0.93 -9.01 -0.80
CA SER A 63 0.18 -8.07 -0.60
C SER A 63 0.64 -7.36 -1.88
N ASP A 64 0.52 -8.02 -3.03
CA ASP A 64 0.92 -7.47 -4.33
C ASP A 64 -0.23 -6.78 -5.07
N ALA A 65 -1.43 -6.75 -4.48
CA ALA A 65 -2.59 -6.08 -5.07
C ALA A 65 -2.31 -4.58 -5.26
N THR A 66 -2.82 -4.03 -6.36
CA THR A 66 -2.83 -2.59 -6.54
C THR A 66 -3.80 -1.94 -5.56
N TYR A 67 -3.63 -0.65 -5.30
CA TYR A 67 -4.58 0.09 -4.46
C TYR A 67 -6.00 0.01 -5.03
N ARG A 68 -6.14 0.05 -6.35
CA ARG A 68 -7.43 -0.08 -7.04
C ARG A 68 -8.08 -1.44 -6.78
N GLU A 69 -7.31 -2.52 -6.87
CA GLU A 69 -7.78 -3.88 -6.58
C GLU A 69 -8.24 -4.03 -5.14
N LEU A 70 -7.50 -3.47 -4.20
CA LEU A 70 -7.87 -3.48 -2.79
C LEU A 70 -9.16 -2.67 -2.53
N ARG A 71 -9.33 -1.54 -3.19
CA ARG A 71 -10.55 -0.74 -3.11
C ARG A 71 -11.75 -1.46 -3.70
N GLU A 72 -11.57 -2.16 -4.80
CA GLU A 72 -12.61 -2.99 -5.39
C GLU A 72 -13.05 -4.10 -4.43
N ALA A 73 -12.10 -4.81 -3.82
CA ALA A 73 -12.40 -5.85 -2.83
C ALA A 73 -13.15 -5.29 -1.61
N GLU A 74 -12.75 -4.14 -1.11
CA GLU A 74 -13.43 -3.46 0.00
C GLU A 74 -14.87 -3.12 -0.39
N ASP A 75 -15.09 -2.58 -1.58
CA ASP A 75 -16.41 -2.24 -2.09
C ASP A 75 -17.32 -3.47 -2.23
N LEU A 76 -16.76 -4.57 -2.76
CA LEU A 76 -17.49 -5.85 -2.86
C LEU A 76 -17.96 -6.33 -1.48
N ILE A 77 -17.09 -6.25 -0.48
CA ILE A 77 -17.42 -6.69 0.88
C ILE A 77 -18.46 -5.77 1.51
N LEU A 78 -18.27 -4.47 1.46
CA LEU A 78 -19.12 -3.51 2.17
C LEU A 78 -20.48 -3.32 1.51
N ASN A 79 -20.56 -3.37 0.19
CA ASN A 79 -21.76 -2.99 -0.54
C ASN A 79 -22.51 -4.16 -1.19
N GLN A 80 -21.84 -5.28 -1.44
CA GLN A 80 -22.44 -6.41 -2.16
C GLN A 80 -22.58 -7.68 -1.34
N LEU A 81 -21.87 -7.80 -0.22
CA LEU A 81 -22.07 -8.91 0.71
C LEU A 81 -23.08 -8.51 1.78
N PRO A 82 -24.10 -9.34 2.04
CA PRO A 82 -25.00 -9.11 3.15
C PRO A 82 -24.28 -9.48 4.43
N LEU A 83 -23.56 -8.53 5.01
CA LEU A 83 -23.01 -8.71 6.34
C LEU A 83 -24.18 -8.73 7.33
N ALA A 84 -24.40 -9.86 7.97
CA ALA A 84 -25.31 -9.91 9.11
C ALA A 84 -24.72 -9.00 10.18
N GLY A 85 -25.49 -8.03 10.66
CA GLY A 85 -25.02 -7.10 11.69
C GLY A 85 -24.45 -7.80 12.93
N ASP A 86 -24.22 -7.06 13.99
CA ASP A 86 -23.51 -7.46 15.22
C ASP A 86 -24.00 -8.78 15.91
N ALA A 87 -25.08 -9.38 15.42
CA ALA A 87 -25.66 -10.61 15.95
C ALA A 87 -25.19 -11.88 15.25
N SER A 88 -24.36 -11.80 14.21
CA SER A 88 -23.90 -12.97 13.48
C SER A 88 -22.64 -13.54 14.09
N GLU A 89 -22.73 -14.80 14.52
CA GLU A 89 -21.60 -15.58 15.04
C GLU A 89 -21.14 -16.65 14.03
N CYS A 90 -21.51 -16.54 12.74
CA CYS A 90 -21.12 -17.56 11.78
C CYS A 90 -19.69 -17.36 11.29
N ASP A 91 -19.00 -18.47 11.03
CA ASP A 91 -17.60 -18.47 10.58
C ASP A 91 -17.37 -17.67 9.30
N PHE A 92 -18.34 -17.67 8.39
CA PHE A 92 -18.26 -16.88 7.17
C PHE A 92 -18.14 -15.38 7.48
N ASP A 93 -18.96 -14.85 8.37
CA ASP A 93 -18.92 -13.43 8.72
C ASP A 93 -17.62 -13.06 9.41
N HIS A 94 -17.13 -13.91 10.28
CA HIS A 94 -15.81 -13.70 10.91
C HIS A 94 -14.68 -13.68 9.90
N MET A 95 -14.74 -14.57 8.95
CA MET A 95 -13.74 -14.64 7.89
C MET A 95 -13.80 -13.39 7.00
N ILE A 96 -14.97 -12.97 6.55
CA ILE A 96 -15.14 -11.78 5.73
C ILE A 96 -14.71 -10.52 6.50
N ASP A 97 -15.02 -10.42 7.78
CA ASP A 97 -14.55 -9.33 8.63
C ASP A 97 -13.02 -9.31 8.71
N TYR A 98 -12.41 -10.47 8.85
CA TYR A 98 -10.94 -10.58 8.82
C TYR A 98 -10.35 -10.12 7.49
N ILE A 99 -10.92 -10.56 6.37
CA ILE A 99 -10.48 -10.13 5.03
C ILE A 99 -10.64 -8.63 4.85
N LEU A 100 -11.73 -8.06 5.32
CA LEU A 100 -11.95 -6.62 5.27
C LEU A 100 -10.87 -5.86 6.05
N LYS A 101 -10.58 -6.29 7.26
CA LYS A 101 -9.53 -5.69 8.10
C LYS A 101 -8.14 -5.84 7.47
N LEU A 102 -7.85 -7.00 6.91
CA LEU A 102 -6.61 -7.25 6.18
C LEU A 102 -6.50 -6.31 4.98
N ASN A 103 -7.57 -6.19 4.20
CA ASN A 103 -7.63 -5.30 3.05
C ASN A 103 -7.36 -3.84 3.44
N GLN A 104 -8.04 -3.35 4.47
CA GLN A 104 -7.86 -1.99 4.98
C GLN A 104 -6.44 -1.76 5.50
N THR A 105 -5.85 -2.74 6.14
CA THR A 105 -4.45 -2.68 6.58
C THR A 105 -3.49 -2.61 5.40
N LEU A 106 -3.73 -3.41 4.35
CA LEU A 106 -2.93 -3.36 3.13
C LEU A 106 -3.05 -2.02 2.41
N GLN A 107 -4.25 -1.45 2.33
CA GLN A 107 -4.46 -0.11 1.76
C GLN A 107 -3.66 0.95 2.54
N LYS A 108 -3.76 0.93 3.86
CA LYS A 108 -3.03 1.84 4.73
C LYS A 108 -1.51 1.73 4.51
N ARG A 109 -0.99 0.52 4.48
CA ARG A 109 0.44 0.29 4.25
C ARG A 109 0.90 0.77 2.88
N LYS A 110 0.10 0.56 1.85
CA LYS A 110 0.42 1.09 0.52
C LYS A 110 0.47 2.61 0.49
N SER A 111 -0.47 3.27 1.15
CA SER A 111 -0.47 4.73 1.28
C SER A 111 0.75 5.25 2.04
N GLU A 112 1.12 4.57 3.12
CA GLU A 112 2.33 4.88 3.90
C GLU A 112 3.61 4.71 3.05
N ILE A 113 3.69 3.64 2.26
CA ILE A 113 4.84 3.41 1.37
C ILE A 113 4.96 4.52 0.32
N VAL A 114 3.86 4.93 -0.28
CA VAL A 114 3.85 6.04 -1.25
C VAL A 114 4.35 7.33 -0.59
N LEU A 115 3.85 7.63 0.61
CA LEU A 115 4.27 8.80 1.37
C LEU A 115 5.76 8.75 1.71
N LEU A 116 6.24 7.61 2.21
CA LEU A 116 7.64 7.42 2.56
C LEU A 116 8.56 7.54 1.33
N ARG A 117 8.17 7.00 0.20
CA ARG A 117 8.92 7.16 -1.06
C ARG A 117 9.02 8.61 -1.49
N ARG A 118 7.93 9.38 -1.35
CA ARG A 118 7.96 10.82 -1.61
C ARG A 118 8.93 11.53 -0.69
N GLN A 119 8.88 11.25 0.61
CA GLN A 119 9.79 11.83 1.60
C GLN A 119 11.25 11.48 1.30
N ILE A 120 11.54 10.23 0.92
CA ILE A 120 12.88 9.80 0.52
C ILE A 120 13.36 10.59 -0.70
N ASN A 121 12.52 10.74 -1.73
CA ASN A 121 12.86 11.51 -2.92
C ASN A 121 13.14 12.98 -2.58
N GLU A 122 12.30 13.60 -1.76
CA GLU A 122 12.49 14.98 -1.30
C GLU A 122 13.79 15.14 -0.51
N GLN A 123 14.10 14.19 0.39
CA GLN A 123 15.35 14.19 1.13
C GLN A 123 16.56 13.99 0.23
N GLN A 124 16.48 13.11 -0.78
CA GLN A 124 17.56 12.92 -1.75
C GLN A 124 17.83 14.20 -2.54
N GLU A 125 16.80 14.89 -2.99
CA GLU A 125 16.95 16.17 -3.69
C GLU A 125 17.54 17.26 -2.74
N SER A 126 17.10 17.30 -1.49
CA SER A 126 17.67 18.19 -0.50
C SER A 126 19.14 17.91 -0.25
N ILE A 127 19.54 16.64 -0.14
CA ILE A 127 20.93 16.23 0.03
C ILE A 127 21.77 16.65 -1.17
N LYS A 128 21.29 16.46 -2.39
CA LYS A 128 21.98 16.90 -3.61
C LYS A 128 22.23 18.42 -3.58
N THR A 129 21.21 19.19 -3.21
CA THR A 129 21.32 20.64 -3.08
C THR A 129 22.35 21.03 -2.04
N GLN A 130 22.33 20.39 -0.87
CA GLN A 130 23.30 20.64 0.20
C GLN A 130 24.73 20.28 -0.22
N ILE A 131 24.92 19.20 -0.97
CA ILE A 131 26.25 18.82 -1.50
C ILE A 131 26.77 19.90 -2.44
N LEU A 132 25.93 20.42 -3.33
CA LEU A 132 26.30 21.50 -4.25
C LEU A 132 26.64 22.79 -3.52
N GLU A 133 25.81 23.18 -2.55
CA GLU A 133 26.04 24.34 -1.71
C GLU A 133 27.34 24.21 -0.90
N ASN A 134 27.60 23.04 -0.32
CA ASN A 134 28.83 22.77 0.42
C ASN A 134 30.06 22.83 -0.50
N ALA A 135 29.95 22.31 -1.73
CA ALA A 135 31.03 22.41 -2.71
C ALA A 135 31.35 23.88 -3.08
N GLU A 136 30.31 24.69 -3.26
CA GLU A 136 30.47 26.12 -3.52
C GLU A 136 31.09 26.85 -2.32
N LEU A 137 30.64 26.56 -1.09
CA LEU A 137 31.21 27.11 0.13
C LEU A 137 32.68 26.72 0.29
N ALA A 138 33.02 25.46 0.00
CA ALA A 138 34.41 24.99 0.03
C ALA A 138 35.30 25.77 -0.95
N LYS A 139 34.80 26.03 -2.17
CA LYS A 139 35.49 26.87 -3.14
C LYS A 139 35.71 28.30 -2.64
N LYS A 140 34.70 28.89 -2.03
CA LYS A 140 34.79 30.24 -1.44
C LYS A 140 35.79 30.28 -0.30
N ILE A 141 35.80 29.29 0.57
CA ILE A 141 36.78 29.17 1.67
C ILE A 141 38.19 29.05 1.12
N GLU A 142 38.40 28.23 0.09
CA GLU A 142 39.70 28.06 -0.56
C GLU A 142 40.16 29.39 -1.19
N ALA A 143 39.27 30.08 -1.90
CA ALA A 143 39.57 31.38 -2.49
C ALA A 143 39.95 32.42 -1.42
N LEU A 144 39.21 32.47 -0.31
CA LEU A 144 39.52 33.38 0.80
C LEU A 144 40.83 33.04 1.49
N THR A 145 41.12 31.75 1.67
CA THR A 145 42.39 31.26 2.22
C THR A 145 43.56 31.63 1.31
N ASN A 146 43.41 31.52 0.01
CA ASN A 146 44.42 31.94 -0.96
C ASN A 146 44.64 33.44 -0.95
N ILE A 147 43.61 34.25 -0.83
CA ILE A 147 43.72 35.70 -0.69
C ILE A 147 44.47 36.07 0.60
N GLU A 148 44.10 35.45 1.72
CA GLU A 148 44.77 35.65 2.99
C GLU A 148 46.27 35.31 2.92
N HIS A 149 46.59 34.19 2.26
CA HIS A 149 47.97 33.75 2.06
C HIS A 149 48.77 34.76 1.20
N ARG A 150 48.16 35.28 0.15
CA ARG A 150 48.80 36.34 -0.67
C ARG A 150 49.02 37.63 0.12
N MET A 151 48.07 38.00 0.97
CA MET A 151 48.20 39.18 1.81
C MET A 151 49.34 39.04 2.83
N LYS A 152 49.50 37.85 3.42
CA LYS A 152 50.60 37.57 4.38
C LYS A 152 51.97 37.50 3.72
N SER A 153 52.05 37.08 2.46
CA SER A 153 53.32 36.98 1.72
C SER A 153 53.67 38.23 0.93
N ARG A 154 52.83 39.28 0.97
CA ARG A 154 53.17 40.54 0.40
C ARG A 154 54.36 41.14 1.14
N PRO A 155 55.47 41.51 0.47
CA PRO A 155 56.53 42.23 1.12
C PRO A 155 55.95 43.54 1.67
N LYS A 156 56.23 43.83 2.94
CA LYS A 156 55.87 45.12 3.52
C LYS A 156 56.42 46.19 2.60
N ALA A 157 55.52 47.10 2.18
CA ALA A 157 55.99 48.27 1.44
C ALA A 157 57.09 48.91 2.28
N THR A 158 58.29 48.86 1.81
CA THR A 158 59.39 49.62 2.38
C THR A 158 58.96 51.06 2.35
N GLU A 159 58.82 51.67 3.52
CA GLU A 159 58.68 53.12 3.60
C GLU A 159 59.76 53.75 2.79
N PRO A 160 59.42 54.70 1.90
CA PRO A 160 60.48 55.41 1.16
C PRO A 160 61.38 56.01 2.17
N GLU A 161 62.64 55.66 2.11
CA GLU A 161 63.66 56.36 2.87
C GLU A 161 63.61 57.83 2.51
N VAL A 162 63.19 58.62 3.48
CA VAL A 162 63.30 60.08 3.35
C VAL A 162 64.76 60.39 3.53
N SER A 163 65.47 60.59 2.43
CA SER A 163 66.82 61.14 2.49
C SER A 163 66.74 62.51 3.09
N PRO A 164 67.55 62.82 4.07
CA PRO A 164 67.61 64.19 4.59
C PRO A 164 68.13 65.21 3.60
#